data_edd98c1f081684e1d8a38d6bae71f71c
#
_entry.id   edd98c1f081684e1d8a38d6bae71f71c
#
_cell.length_a   1.000
_cell.length_b   1.000
_cell.length_c   1.000
_cell.angle_alpha   90.00
_cell.angle_beta   90.00
_cell.angle_gamma   90.00
#
_symmetry.space_group_name_H-M   'P 1'
#
loop_
_entity.id
_entity.type
_entity.pdbx_description
1 polymer ?
#
loop_
_entity_poly.entity_id
_entity_poly.type
_entity_poly.pdbx_seq_one_letter_code
_entity_poly.pdbx_strand_id
1 'polypeptide(L)'
;IAPLVSTADIAVCHLEAPIAPPGQEAMVEPQRISSAASITNALAFAGFDRCSTASNHSVDRGAAGVDATVAAFEAAGMGQSGVARTEAERLPALMTVNGVKVAHLAYSYGFDGTPLPAGEPWRANIIDPASIIADARAERALGAEVVVVSLHWGASMASNPTADQQRVAEAVTASGDVNLI
;
A
#
# COMPACT_ATOMS: atom_id res chain seq x y z
N ILE A 1 -3.01 12.04 -18.40
CA ILE A 1 -3.08 10.76 -17.65
C ILE A 1 -4.54 10.40 -17.32
N ALA A 2 -5.34 11.36 -16.79
CA ALA A 2 -6.72 11.11 -16.37
C ALA A 2 -7.60 10.39 -17.43
N PRO A 3 -7.61 10.75 -18.72
CA PRO A 3 -8.41 10.03 -19.71
C PRO A 3 -8.04 8.56 -19.88
N LEU A 4 -6.81 8.18 -19.57
CA LEU A 4 -6.36 6.79 -19.64
C LEU A 4 -6.74 6.03 -18.36
N VAL A 5 -6.50 6.64 -17.21
CA VAL A 5 -6.76 6.04 -15.89
C VAL A 5 -8.27 5.79 -15.71
N SER A 6 -9.12 6.75 -16.07
CA SER A 6 -10.56 6.67 -15.92
C SER A 6 -11.27 5.67 -16.87
N THR A 7 -10.55 4.97 -17.74
CA THR A 7 -11.10 3.87 -18.55
C THR A 7 -11.07 2.52 -17.86
N ALA A 8 -10.30 2.40 -16.76
CA ALA A 8 -10.23 1.17 -15.98
C ALA A 8 -11.43 1.06 -15.03
N ASP A 9 -11.89 -0.16 -14.79
CA ASP A 9 -12.94 -0.43 -13.76
C ASP A 9 -12.41 -0.17 -12.35
N ILE A 10 -11.10 -0.30 -12.15
CA ILE A 10 -10.36 0.06 -10.93
C ILE A 10 -8.96 0.53 -11.31
N ALA A 11 -8.56 1.66 -10.78
CA ALA A 11 -7.23 2.21 -10.97
C ALA A 11 -6.48 2.29 -9.64
N VAL A 12 -5.33 1.59 -9.58
CA VAL A 12 -4.47 1.55 -8.39
C VAL A 12 -3.20 2.34 -8.66
N CYS A 13 -2.85 3.26 -7.74
CA CYS A 13 -1.57 3.97 -7.74
C CYS A 13 -0.60 3.42 -6.69
N HIS A 14 0.63 3.88 -6.73
CA HIS A 14 1.59 3.73 -5.65
C HIS A 14 1.99 5.11 -5.16
N LEU A 15 1.80 5.38 -3.87
CA LEU A 15 2.31 6.56 -3.19
C LEU A 15 3.47 6.16 -2.30
N GLU A 16 4.69 6.39 -2.78
CA GLU A 16 5.91 6.01 -2.08
C GLU A 16 6.18 6.87 -0.84
N ALA A 17 5.98 8.19 -0.98
CA ALA A 17 6.23 9.13 0.09
C ALA A 17 5.02 9.24 1.04
N PRO A 18 5.19 9.14 2.37
CA PRO A 18 4.11 9.41 3.31
C PRO A 18 3.68 10.87 3.25
N ILE A 19 2.49 11.16 3.76
CA ILE A 19 2.01 12.54 3.87
C ILE A 19 2.67 13.23 5.07
N ALA A 20 3.07 14.47 4.88
CA ALA A 20 3.60 15.31 5.95
C ALA A 20 2.52 15.53 7.03
N PRO A 21 2.87 15.39 8.33
CA PRO A 21 1.92 15.66 9.42
C PRO A 21 1.37 17.09 9.35
N PRO A 22 0.14 17.34 9.88
CA PRO A 22 -0.45 18.66 9.90
C PRO A 22 0.48 19.72 10.48
N GLY A 23 0.59 20.87 9.81
CA GLY A 23 1.47 21.98 10.20
C GLY A 23 2.94 21.78 9.84
N GLN A 24 3.30 20.69 9.17
CA GLN A 24 4.65 20.44 8.67
C GLN A 24 4.66 20.51 7.14
N GLU A 25 5.80 20.94 6.60
CA GLU A 25 6.01 20.96 5.15
C GLU A 25 6.39 19.58 4.61
N ALA A 26 6.13 19.36 3.32
CA ALA A 26 6.68 18.23 2.58
C ALA A 26 8.22 18.28 2.63
N MET A 27 8.85 17.13 2.68
CA MET A 27 10.29 17.00 2.88
C MET A 27 10.91 16.19 1.74
N VAL A 28 12.06 16.67 1.27
CA VAL A 28 12.92 15.92 0.35
C VAL A 28 14.33 16.01 0.88
N GLU A 29 14.77 14.98 1.58
CA GLU A 29 16.13 14.80 2.10
C GLU A 29 16.73 13.53 1.47
N PRO A 30 18.06 13.32 1.51
CA PRO A 30 18.69 12.20 0.83
C PRO A 30 18.14 10.80 1.19
N GLN A 31 17.57 10.64 2.37
CA GLN A 31 17.08 9.36 2.89
C GLN A 31 15.64 9.44 3.44
N ARG A 32 15.00 10.61 3.35
CA ARG A 32 13.66 10.84 3.89
C ARG A 32 12.86 11.73 2.98
N ILE A 33 11.66 11.28 2.66
CA ILE A 33 10.74 12.04 1.81
C ILE A 33 9.37 12.14 2.47
N SER A 34 8.63 13.16 2.12
CA SER A 34 7.19 13.23 2.39
C SER A 34 6.51 14.16 1.41
N SER A 35 5.23 13.92 1.16
CA SER A 35 4.40 14.70 0.25
C SER A 35 3.42 15.58 1.00
N ALA A 36 2.97 16.64 0.35
CA ALA A 36 1.84 17.44 0.84
C ALA A 36 0.53 16.65 0.71
N ALA A 37 -0.43 16.86 1.61
CA ALA A 37 -1.72 16.18 1.58
C ALA A 37 -2.52 16.42 0.28
N SER A 38 -2.28 17.52 -0.42
CA SER A 38 -2.93 17.83 -1.70
C SER A 38 -2.64 16.81 -2.81
N ILE A 39 -1.61 15.96 -2.66
CA ILE A 39 -1.32 14.90 -3.64
C ILE A 39 -2.48 13.89 -3.74
N THR A 40 -3.16 13.57 -2.64
CA THR A 40 -4.29 12.63 -2.66
C THR A 40 -5.46 13.19 -3.49
N ASN A 41 -5.73 14.50 -3.39
CA ASN A 41 -6.74 15.16 -4.24
C ASN A 41 -6.34 15.13 -5.72
N ALA A 42 -5.05 15.29 -6.04
CA ALA A 42 -4.56 15.21 -7.42
C ALA A 42 -4.68 13.78 -7.97
N LEU A 43 -4.42 12.75 -7.16
CA LEU A 43 -4.59 11.35 -7.53
C LEU A 43 -6.08 11.00 -7.75
N ALA A 44 -6.97 11.44 -6.86
CA ALA A 44 -8.41 11.30 -7.03
C ALA A 44 -8.91 12.00 -8.31
N PHE A 45 -8.45 13.24 -8.55
CA PHE A 45 -8.77 13.99 -9.78
C PHE A 45 -8.25 13.28 -11.04
N ALA A 46 -7.10 12.60 -10.96
CA ALA A 46 -6.56 11.80 -12.06
C ALA A 46 -7.35 10.52 -12.34
N GLY A 47 -8.28 10.14 -11.45
CA GLY A 47 -9.16 8.98 -11.61
C GLY A 47 -8.67 7.71 -10.91
N PHE A 48 -7.71 7.81 -9.98
CA PHE A 48 -7.33 6.67 -9.16
C PHE A 48 -8.33 6.42 -8.04
N ASP A 49 -8.65 5.16 -7.81
CA ASP A 49 -9.60 4.72 -6.77
C ASP A 49 -8.90 4.49 -5.43
N ARG A 50 -7.64 4.01 -5.51
CA ARG A 50 -6.82 3.72 -4.33
C ARG A 50 -5.33 3.66 -4.65
N CYS A 51 -4.50 3.66 -3.60
CA CYS A 51 -3.07 3.45 -3.75
C CYS A 51 -2.51 2.37 -2.82
N SER A 52 -1.41 1.74 -3.23
CA SER A 52 -0.44 1.16 -2.32
C SER A 52 0.30 2.29 -1.62
N THR A 53 0.40 2.21 -0.30
CA THR A 53 1.18 3.12 0.56
C THR A 53 2.32 2.39 1.26
N ALA A 54 2.52 1.10 0.94
CA ALA A 54 3.63 0.29 1.43
C ALA A 54 4.88 0.54 0.58
N SER A 55 5.87 1.23 1.14
CA SER A 55 7.16 1.50 0.54
C SER A 55 8.26 1.55 1.60
N ASN A 56 9.52 1.59 1.18
CA ASN A 56 10.65 1.81 2.09
C ASN A 56 10.58 3.17 2.83
N HIS A 57 9.79 4.11 2.29
CA HIS A 57 9.58 5.44 2.86
C HIS A 57 8.32 5.57 3.72
N SER A 58 7.48 4.52 3.85
CA SER A 58 6.18 4.59 4.55
C SER A 58 6.24 5.21 5.93
N VAL A 59 7.35 5.07 6.64
CA VAL A 59 7.53 5.52 8.03
C VAL A 59 8.55 6.67 8.19
N ASP A 60 8.92 7.35 7.12
CA ASP A 60 9.89 8.47 7.15
C ASP A 60 9.47 9.63 8.09
N ARG A 61 8.18 9.76 8.35
CA ARG A 61 7.60 10.75 9.27
C ARG A 61 7.07 10.08 10.56
N GLY A 62 7.49 8.82 10.82
CA GLY A 62 7.06 8.05 11.99
C GLY A 62 5.54 7.83 12.02
N ALA A 63 5.01 7.54 13.22
CA ALA A 63 3.57 7.30 13.41
C ALA A 63 2.71 8.47 12.92
N ALA A 64 3.13 9.71 13.17
CA ALA A 64 2.38 10.90 12.74
C ALA A 64 2.27 11.02 11.21
N GLY A 65 3.29 10.56 10.45
CA GLY A 65 3.23 10.49 8.99
C GLY A 65 2.28 9.41 8.50
N VAL A 66 2.27 8.25 9.16
CA VAL A 66 1.29 7.19 8.89
C VAL A 66 -0.13 7.69 9.12
N ASP A 67 -0.38 8.32 10.28
CA ASP A 67 -1.70 8.88 10.62
C ASP A 67 -2.14 9.93 9.59
N ALA A 68 -1.24 10.83 9.20
CA ALA A 68 -1.50 11.84 8.19
C ALA A 68 -1.78 11.24 6.81
N THR A 69 -1.08 10.15 6.45
CA THR A 69 -1.29 9.45 5.18
C THR A 69 -2.69 8.85 5.13
N VAL A 70 -3.07 8.06 6.13
CA VAL A 70 -4.41 7.46 6.19
C VAL A 70 -5.49 8.54 6.15
N ALA A 71 -5.36 9.59 6.97
CA ALA A 71 -6.33 10.70 7.02
C ALA A 71 -6.46 11.45 5.68
N ALA A 72 -5.36 11.65 4.95
CA ALA A 72 -5.38 12.30 3.64
C ALA A 72 -6.12 11.48 2.58
N PHE A 73 -5.93 10.15 2.56
CA PHE A 73 -6.69 9.25 1.68
C PHE A 73 -8.17 9.24 2.03
N GLU A 74 -8.53 9.15 3.30
CA GLU A 74 -9.92 9.25 3.76
C GLU A 74 -10.58 10.56 3.34
N ALA A 75 -9.88 11.70 3.54
CA ALA A 75 -10.39 13.02 3.16
C ALA A 75 -10.60 13.18 1.65
N ALA A 76 -9.78 12.50 0.83
CA ALA A 76 -9.91 12.48 -0.62
C ALA A 76 -10.95 11.46 -1.13
N GLY A 77 -11.58 10.67 -0.24
CA GLY A 77 -12.48 9.59 -0.62
C GLY A 77 -11.82 8.43 -1.35
N MET A 78 -10.50 8.29 -1.20
CA MET A 78 -9.70 7.23 -1.82
C MET A 78 -9.41 6.09 -0.85
N GLY A 79 -9.31 4.86 -1.36
CA GLY A 79 -8.76 3.74 -0.60
C GLY A 79 -7.24 3.77 -0.52
N GLN A 80 -6.70 3.13 0.49
CA GLN A 80 -5.26 2.85 0.57
C GLN A 80 -5.01 1.46 1.19
N SER A 81 -3.82 0.92 1.02
CA SER A 81 -3.34 -0.30 1.65
C SER A 81 -1.84 -0.23 1.86
N GLY A 82 -1.36 -0.74 2.99
CA GLY A 82 0.06 -0.83 3.30
C GLY A 82 0.46 -0.17 4.60
N VAL A 83 -0.23 0.91 5.02
CA VAL A 83 -0.04 1.54 6.33
C VAL A 83 -1.36 1.60 7.09
N ALA A 84 -1.30 1.62 8.45
CA ALA A 84 -2.48 1.68 9.30
C ALA A 84 -2.21 2.43 10.61
N ARG A 85 -3.22 3.12 11.13
CA ARG A 85 -3.16 3.81 12.43
C ARG A 85 -3.31 2.83 13.60
N THR A 86 -4.12 1.79 13.37
CA THR A 86 -4.43 0.77 14.36
C THR A 86 -4.31 -0.62 13.74
N GLU A 87 -4.19 -1.66 14.58
CA GLU A 87 -4.18 -3.04 14.11
C GLU A 87 -5.46 -3.41 13.36
N ALA A 88 -6.61 -2.88 13.78
CA ALA A 88 -7.90 -3.14 13.14
C ALA A 88 -7.99 -2.56 11.71
N GLU A 89 -7.23 -1.51 11.40
CA GLU A 89 -7.18 -0.89 10.07
C GLU A 89 -6.19 -1.56 9.12
N ARG A 90 -5.41 -2.54 9.59
CA ARG A 90 -4.35 -3.17 8.79
C ARG A 90 -4.88 -3.90 7.55
N LEU A 91 -6.05 -4.51 7.64
CA LEU A 91 -6.74 -5.06 6.50
C LEU A 91 -7.64 -3.98 5.88
N PRO A 92 -7.50 -3.68 4.59
CA PRO A 92 -8.28 -2.65 3.94
C PRO A 92 -9.72 -3.09 3.71
N ALA A 93 -10.64 -2.15 3.66
CA ALA A 93 -12.01 -2.42 3.27
C ALA A 93 -12.09 -2.97 1.83
N LEU A 94 -12.96 -3.97 1.62
CA LEU A 94 -13.26 -4.51 0.30
C LEU A 94 -13.88 -3.43 -0.60
N MET A 95 -13.47 -3.41 -1.85
CA MET A 95 -14.15 -2.65 -2.90
C MET A 95 -15.19 -3.52 -3.60
N THR A 96 -16.23 -2.90 -4.10
CA THR A 96 -17.16 -3.56 -5.04
C THR A 96 -17.05 -2.88 -6.41
N VAL A 97 -16.57 -3.64 -7.39
CA VAL A 97 -16.31 -3.17 -8.75
C VAL A 97 -17.15 -4.02 -9.71
N ASN A 98 -18.13 -3.42 -10.36
CA ASN A 98 -19.06 -4.14 -11.25
C ASN A 98 -19.72 -5.38 -10.60
N GLY A 99 -19.99 -5.31 -9.30
CA GLY A 99 -20.58 -6.40 -8.53
C GLY A 99 -19.57 -7.41 -7.97
N VAL A 100 -18.28 -7.32 -8.33
CA VAL A 100 -17.19 -8.19 -7.84
C VAL A 100 -16.55 -7.56 -6.61
N LYS A 101 -16.35 -8.32 -5.55
CA LYS A 101 -15.64 -7.88 -4.34
C LYS A 101 -14.13 -8.06 -4.51
N VAL A 102 -13.39 -6.97 -4.42
CA VAL A 102 -11.94 -6.91 -4.62
C VAL A 102 -11.25 -6.47 -3.33
N ALA A 103 -10.26 -7.24 -2.88
CA ALA A 103 -9.30 -6.85 -1.87
C ALA A 103 -8.01 -6.37 -2.55
N HIS A 104 -7.40 -5.32 -2.02
CA HIS A 104 -6.06 -4.87 -2.43
C HIS A 104 -5.16 -4.76 -1.20
N LEU A 105 -4.19 -5.64 -1.10
CA LEU A 105 -3.17 -5.70 -0.05
C LEU A 105 -1.86 -5.10 -0.58
N ALA A 106 -1.07 -4.47 0.29
CA ALA A 106 0.21 -3.91 -0.12
C ALA A 106 1.28 -4.08 0.97
N TYR A 107 2.53 -4.37 0.54
CA TYR A 107 3.64 -4.68 1.44
C TYR A 107 4.95 -4.11 0.88
N SER A 108 5.89 -3.78 1.78
CA SER A 108 7.24 -3.33 1.44
C SER A 108 8.31 -4.30 1.93
N TYR A 109 9.47 -4.31 1.28
CA TYR A 109 10.61 -5.11 1.69
C TYR A 109 11.25 -4.65 3.03
N GLY A 110 10.99 -3.42 3.44
CA GLY A 110 11.54 -2.80 4.64
C GLY A 110 11.38 -1.28 4.62
N PHE A 111 12.05 -0.58 5.54
CA PHE A 111 11.91 0.85 5.76
C PHE A 111 13.26 1.57 5.87
N ASP A 112 14.26 1.13 5.08
CA ASP A 112 15.60 1.73 4.97
C ASP A 112 16.26 2.04 6.33
N GLY A 113 16.12 1.11 7.30
CA GLY A 113 16.66 1.23 8.64
C GLY A 113 15.83 2.08 9.61
N THR A 114 14.73 2.68 9.17
CA THR A 114 13.77 3.34 10.06
C THR A 114 12.93 2.28 10.77
N PRO A 115 13.00 2.16 12.11
CA PRO A 115 12.21 1.15 12.80
C PRO A 115 10.74 1.54 12.85
N LEU A 116 9.86 0.54 12.85
CA LEU A 116 8.45 0.76 13.20
C LEU A 116 8.35 1.23 14.67
N PRO A 117 7.34 2.03 15.00
CA PRO A 117 7.06 2.39 16.39
C PRO A 117 6.95 1.16 17.28
N ALA A 118 7.58 1.20 18.45
CA ALA A 118 7.65 0.06 19.36
C ALA A 118 6.26 -0.41 19.76
N GLY A 119 5.98 -1.71 19.58
CA GLY A 119 4.69 -2.31 19.90
C GLY A 119 3.59 -2.07 18.84
N GLU A 120 3.91 -1.46 17.71
CA GLU A 120 2.93 -1.12 16.66
C GLU A 120 3.33 -1.71 15.28
N PRO A 121 3.46 -3.05 15.16
CA PRO A 121 3.88 -3.69 13.91
C PRO A 121 2.90 -3.48 12.74
N TRP A 122 1.67 -3.09 13.03
CA TRP A 122 0.64 -2.80 12.04
C TRP A 122 0.84 -1.49 11.27
N ARG A 123 1.74 -0.60 11.74
CA ARG A 123 1.94 0.73 11.15
C ARG A 123 2.34 0.70 9.69
N ALA A 124 3.07 -0.32 9.25
CA ALA A 124 3.32 -0.57 7.84
C ALA A 124 3.60 -2.06 7.59
N ASN A 125 3.07 -2.59 6.51
CA ASN A 125 3.17 -4.00 6.17
C ASN A 125 4.53 -4.35 5.58
N ILE A 126 5.16 -5.40 6.11
CA ILE A 126 6.43 -5.98 5.60
C ILE A 126 6.12 -7.23 4.79
N ILE A 127 6.85 -7.44 3.69
CA ILE A 127 6.76 -8.64 2.87
C ILE A 127 7.20 -9.87 3.69
N ASP A 128 6.23 -10.70 3.99
CA ASP A 128 6.38 -12.06 4.50
C ASP A 128 5.33 -12.94 3.84
N PRO A 129 5.71 -13.97 3.07
CA PRO A 129 4.75 -14.80 2.35
C PRO A 129 3.65 -15.39 3.22
N ALA A 130 4.00 -15.82 4.45
CA ALA A 130 3.02 -16.42 5.37
C ALA A 130 1.96 -15.39 5.81
N SER A 131 2.40 -14.17 6.13
CA SER A 131 1.51 -13.07 6.50
C SER A 131 0.64 -12.63 5.32
N ILE A 132 1.22 -12.50 4.11
CA ILE A 132 0.46 -12.16 2.89
C ILE A 132 -0.66 -13.18 2.62
N ILE A 133 -0.34 -14.47 2.72
CA ILE A 133 -1.31 -15.56 2.51
C ILE A 133 -2.39 -15.54 3.61
N ALA A 134 -2.01 -15.30 4.86
CA ALA A 134 -2.97 -15.22 5.97
C ALA A 134 -3.94 -14.04 5.77
N ASP A 135 -3.44 -12.89 5.36
CA ASP A 135 -4.24 -11.69 5.08
C ASP A 135 -5.17 -11.92 3.87
N ALA A 136 -4.67 -12.53 2.80
CA ALA A 136 -5.47 -12.89 1.64
C ALA A 136 -6.64 -13.83 2.02
N ARG A 137 -6.38 -14.81 2.88
CA ARG A 137 -7.43 -15.72 3.41
C ARG A 137 -8.44 -14.98 4.27
N ALA A 138 -7.99 -14.04 5.10
CA ALA A 138 -8.90 -13.20 5.89
C ALA A 138 -9.82 -12.38 4.99
N GLU A 139 -9.28 -11.77 3.92
CA GLU A 139 -10.08 -11.04 2.93
C GLU A 139 -11.05 -11.96 2.17
N ARG A 140 -10.63 -13.17 1.81
CA ARG A 140 -11.52 -14.20 1.24
C ARG A 140 -12.67 -14.55 2.17
N ALA A 141 -12.38 -14.70 3.46
CA ALA A 141 -13.42 -14.98 4.47
C ALA A 141 -14.42 -13.82 4.64
N LEU A 142 -14.01 -12.58 4.37
CA LEU A 142 -14.87 -11.39 4.30
C LEU A 142 -15.64 -11.28 2.98
N GLY A 143 -15.37 -12.19 2.03
CA GLY A 143 -16.08 -12.32 0.77
C GLY A 143 -15.34 -11.74 -0.43
N ALA A 144 -14.03 -11.48 -0.36
CA ALA A 144 -13.26 -11.10 -1.53
C ALA A 144 -13.28 -12.20 -2.61
N GLU A 145 -13.68 -11.82 -3.81
CA GLU A 145 -13.68 -12.69 -4.99
C GLU A 145 -12.36 -12.55 -5.79
N VAL A 146 -11.74 -11.37 -5.67
CA VAL A 146 -10.43 -11.07 -6.25
C VAL A 146 -9.53 -10.49 -5.17
N VAL A 147 -8.32 -11.02 -5.05
CA VAL A 147 -7.28 -10.49 -4.16
C VAL A 147 -6.08 -10.06 -4.99
N VAL A 148 -5.75 -8.79 -4.93
CA VAL A 148 -4.59 -8.15 -5.58
C VAL A 148 -3.57 -7.81 -4.51
N VAL A 149 -2.29 -8.09 -4.76
CA VAL A 149 -1.19 -7.79 -3.86
C VAL A 149 -0.19 -6.87 -4.56
N SER A 150 0.07 -5.71 -4.01
CA SER A 150 1.15 -4.81 -4.45
C SER A 150 2.38 -5.02 -3.58
N LEU A 151 3.53 -5.27 -4.21
CA LEU A 151 4.80 -5.47 -3.51
C LEU A 151 5.81 -4.40 -3.92
N HIS A 152 6.27 -3.61 -2.96
CA HIS A 152 7.36 -2.67 -3.13
C HIS A 152 8.67 -3.37 -2.74
N TRP A 153 9.43 -3.82 -3.74
CA TRP A 153 10.57 -4.72 -3.53
C TRP A 153 11.58 -4.70 -4.68
N GLY A 154 12.67 -5.41 -4.49
CA GLY A 154 13.69 -5.64 -5.51
C GLY A 154 14.96 -4.82 -5.30
N ALA A 155 15.85 -4.90 -6.25
CA ALA A 155 17.11 -4.16 -6.25
C ALA A 155 17.01 -2.96 -7.20
N SER A 156 17.41 -1.79 -6.75
CA SER A 156 17.44 -0.58 -7.57
C SER A 156 18.21 -0.81 -8.87
N MET A 157 17.67 -0.33 -9.99
CA MET A 157 18.25 -0.41 -11.34
C MET A 157 18.44 -1.84 -11.87
N ALA A 158 17.92 -2.87 -11.20
CA ALA A 158 17.96 -4.24 -11.72
C ALA A 158 16.89 -4.43 -12.81
N SER A 159 17.28 -5.04 -13.93
CA SER A 159 16.37 -5.37 -15.03
C SER A 159 15.77 -6.77 -14.93
N ASN A 160 16.28 -7.60 -14.03
CA ASN A 160 15.80 -8.96 -13.80
C ASN A 160 15.31 -9.11 -12.35
N PRO A 161 14.29 -9.96 -12.10
CA PRO A 161 13.84 -10.23 -10.76
C PRO A 161 14.93 -10.95 -9.96
N THR A 162 15.03 -10.62 -8.69
CA THR A 162 15.92 -11.32 -7.75
C THR A 162 15.36 -12.71 -7.41
N ALA A 163 16.21 -13.60 -6.91
CA ALA A 163 15.77 -14.92 -6.44
C ALA A 163 14.75 -14.79 -5.29
N ASP A 164 14.86 -13.77 -4.46
CA ASP A 164 13.91 -13.51 -3.38
C ASP A 164 12.53 -13.09 -3.91
N GLN A 165 12.49 -12.21 -4.92
CA GLN A 165 11.24 -11.85 -5.60
C GLN A 165 10.57 -13.08 -6.22
N GLN A 166 11.32 -13.95 -6.90
CA GLN A 166 10.80 -15.18 -7.49
C GLN A 166 10.23 -16.11 -6.42
N ARG A 167 10.97 -16.36 -5.35
CA ARG A 167 10.55 -17.21 -4.22
C ARG A 167 9.27 -16.71 -3.56
N VAL A 168 9.16 -15.41 -3.30
CA VAL A 168 7.96 -14.81 -2.70
C VAL A 168 6.77 -14.90 -3.64
N ALA A 169 6.96 -14.53 -4.93
CA ALA A 169 5.90 -14.60 -5.93
C ALA A 169 5.36 -16.02 -6.08
N GLU A 170 6.25 -17.01 -6.19
CA GLU A 170 5.88 -18.43 -6.27
C GLU A 170 5.10 -18.89 -5.04
N ALA A 171 5.57 -18.57 -3.83
CA ALA A 171 4.90 -18.96 -2.59
C ALA A 171 3.49 -18.35 -2.47
N VAL A 172 3.37 -17.07 -2.78
CA VAL A 172 2.10 -16.34 -2.66
C VAL A 172 1.09 -16.80 -3.72
N THR A 173 1.52 -16.95 -4.97
CA THR A 173 0.61 -17.39 -6.06
C THR A 173 0.23 -18.87 -5.92
N ALA A 174 1.14 -19.73 -5.45
CA ALA A 174 0.84 -21.16 -5.21
C ALA A 174 -0.20 -21.39 -4.11
N SER A 175 -0.48 -20.41 -3.25
CA SER A 175 -1.51 -20.51 -2.21
C SER A 175 -2.92 -20.65 -2.78
N GLY A 176 -3.17 -20.11 -3.98
CA GLY A 176 -4.50 -20.02 -4.59
C GLY A 176 -5.39 -18.92 -3.97
N ASP A 177 -4.92 -18.22 -2.94
CA ASP A 177 -5.68 -17.16 -2.24
C ASP A 177 -5.49 -15.78 -2.91
N VAL A 178 -4.40 -15.59 -3.68
CA VAL A 178 -4.05 -14.35 -4.40
C VAL A 178 -4.22 -14.54 -5.91
N ASN A 179 -4.86 -13.59 -6.57
CA ASN A 179 -5.13 -13.63 -8.02
C ASN A 179 -4.09 -12.87 -8.85
N LEU A 180 -3.52 -11.80 -8.29
CA LEU A 180 -2.59 -10.92 -8.97
C LEU A 180 -1.55 -10.38 -7.98
N ILE A 181 -0.29 -10.33 -8.42
CA ILE A 181 0.81 -9.65 -7.74
C ILE A 181 1.34 -8.56 -8.65
#